data_ea3f98fcb4904be6e9e3064ec20b699e
#
_entry.id   ea3f98fcb4904be6e9e3064ec20b699e
#
_cell.length_a   1.000
_cell.length_b   1.000
_cell.length_c   1.000
_cell.angle_alpha   90.00
_cell.angle_beta   90.00
_cell.angle_gamma   90.00
#
_symmetry.space_group_name_H-M   'P 1'
#
loop_
_entity.id
_entity.type
_entity.pdbx_description
1 polymer ?
#
loop_
_entity_poly.entity_id
_entity_poly.type
_entity_poly.pdbx_seq_one_letter_code
_entity_poly.pdbx_strand_id
1 'polypeptide(L)'
;MNEKEIKRLTSLHIKKYRDEHKQFLIEGKRIIAEALESGADIVKLYSASELEESIITAANDHKIPIENVDERLAQKISSTVSPSGVLALCSIPKKD
;
A
#
# COMPACT_ATOMS: atom_id res chain seq x y z
N MET A 1 7.19 0.82 12.24
CA MET A 1 5.79 0.35 12.23
C MET A 1 5.55 -0.53 13.45
N ASN A 2 4.47 -0.29 14.19
CA ASN A 2 4.18 -1.06 15.39
C ASN A 2 3.33 -2.31 15.07
N GLU A 3 3.23 -3.22 16.03
CA GLU A 3 2.48 -4.46 15.85
C GLU A 3 1.00 -4.26 15.54
N LYS A 4 0.41 -3.23 16.11
CA LYS A 4 -0.99 -2.89 15.90
C LYS A 4 -1.26 -2.55 14.44
N GLU A 5 -0.38 -1.76 13.84
CA GLU A 5 -0.48 -1.39 12.44
C GLU A 5 -0.25 -2.59 11.53
N ILE A 6 0.73 -3.45 11.87
CA ILE A 6 1.00 -4.67 11.12
C ILE A 6 -0.22 -5.58 11.12
N LYS A 7 -0.85 -5.78 12.26
CA LYS A 7 -2.06 -6.60 12.38
C LYS A 7 -3.20 -6.02 11.56
N ARG A 8 -3.35 -4.70 11.58
CA ARG A 8 -4.38 -4.04 10.81
C ARG A 8 -4.17 -4.25 9.32
N LEU A 9 -2.95 -4.06 8.83
CA LEU A 9 -2.64 -4.24 7.42
C LEU A 9 -2.83 -5.70 6.98
N THR A 10 -2.37 -6.66 7.78
CA THR A 10 -2.55 -8.07 7.44
C THR A 10 -4.02 -8.48 7.47
N SER A 11 -4.84 -7.88 8.31
CA SER A 11 -6.28 -8.16 8.35
C SER A 11 -6.98 -7.79 7.05
N LEU A 12 -6.42 -6.85 6.27
CA LEU A 12 -7.01 -6.41 5.01
C LEU A 12 -6.97 -7.47 3.91
N HIS A 13 -6.32 -8.61 4.15
CA HIS A 13 -6.39 -9.76 3.24
C HIS A 13 -7.78 -10.41 3.29
N ILE A 14 -8.55 -10.13 4.32
CA ILE A 14 -9.88 -10.69 4.53
C ILE A 14 -10.93 -9.63 4.21
N LYS A 15 -11.89 -9.97 3.35
CA LYS A 15 -12.90 -9.04 2.86
C LYS A 15 -13.67 -8.35 3.98
N LYS A 16 -13.99 -9.08 5.04
CA LYS A 16 -14.70 -8.53 6.21
C LYS A 16 -14.00 -7.29 6.78
N TYR A 17 -12.68 -7.39 6.94
CA TYR A 17 -11.90 -6.29 7.51
C TYR A 17 -11.66 -5.17 6.52
N ARG A 18 -11.54 -5.48 5.22
CA ARG A 18 -11.49 -4.44 4.18
C ARG A 18 -12.75 -3.58 4.22
N ASP A 19 -13.90 -4.22 4.34
CA ASP A 19 -15.18 -3.51 4.40
C ASP A 19 -15.32 -2.70 5.69
N GLU A 20 -14.84 -3.27 6.80
CA GLU A 20 -14.89 -2.61 8.10
C GLU A 20 -14.00 -1.36 8.16
N HIS A 21 -12.77 -1.48 7.68
CA HIS A 21 -11.80 -0.38 7.69
C HIS A 21 -11.95 0.55 6.48
N LYS A 22 -12.70 0.14 5.47
CA LYS A 22 -12.85 0.88 4.21
C LYS A 22 -11.51 1.11 3.53
N GLN A 23 -10.65 0.12 3.59
CA GLN A 23 -9.30 0.15 3.03
C GLN A 23 -8.94 -1.18 2.41
N PHE A 24 -7.96 -1.15 1.51
CA PHE A 24 -7.39 -2.35 0.89
C PHE A 24 -5.94 -2.10 0.53
N LEU A 25 -5.21 -3.18 0.31
CA LEU A 25 -3.80 -3.12 -0.11
C LEU A 25 -3.67 -3.52 -1.56
N ILE A 26 -2.81 -2.79 -2.27
CA ILE A 26 -2.34 -3.22 -3.59
C ILE A 26 -0.83 -3.36 -3.51
N GLU A 27 -0.26 -4.22 -4.35
CA GLU A 27 1.18 -4.40 -4.36
C GLU A 27 1.69 -4.57 -5.79
N GLY A 28 2.92 -4.13 -6.01
CA GLY A 28 3.56 -4.12 -7.31
C GLY A 28 3.76 -2.71 -7.83
N LYS A 29 4.94 -2.45 -8.36
CA LYS A 29 5.31 -1.11 -8.86
C LYS A 29 4.38 -0.64 -9.97
N ARG A 30 4.03 -1.54 -10.89
CA ARG A 30 3.19 -1.21 -12.03
C ARG A 30 1.77 -0.80 -11.61
N ILE A 31 1.17 -1.61 -10.73
CA ILE A 31 -0.20 -1.34 -10.24
C ILE A 31 -0.23 -0.03 -9.46
N ILE A 32 0.79 0.20 -8.63
CA ILE A 32 0.90 1.43 -7.85
C ILE A 32 1.06 2.65 -8.76
N ALA A 33 1.90 2.54 -9.80
CA ALA A 33 2.07 3.62 -10.75
C ALA A 33 0.76 3.95 -11.47
N GLU A 34 0.01 2.94 -11.89
CA GLU A 34 -1.30 3.12 -12.52
C GLU A 34 -2.30 3.76 -11.56
N ALA A 35 -2.28 3.35 -10.29
CA ALA A 35 -3.15 3.93 -9.26
C ALA A 35 -2.85 5.41 -9.04
N LEU A 36 -1.57 5.77 -9.02
CA LEU A 36 -1.16 7.17 -8.88
C LEU A 36 -1.63 8.01 -10.07
N GLU A 37 -1.51 7.49 -11.29
CA GLU A 37 -1.96 8.19 -12.49
C GLU A 37 -3.48 8.34 -12.55
N SER A 38 -4.21 7.33 -12.09
CA SER A 38 -5.67 7.35 -12.15
C SER A 38 -6.31 8.19 -11.03
N GLY A 39 -5.51 8.70 -10.11
CA GLY A 39 -6.03 9.48 -8.99
C GLY A 39 -6.68 8.65 -7.90
N ALA A 40 -6.29 7.39 -7.77
CA ALA A 40 -6.78 6.54 -6.70
C ALA A 40 -6.42 7.14 -5.33
N ASP A 41 -7.26 6.90 -4.36
CA ASP A 41 -7.09 7.44 -3.01
C ASP A 41 -6.10 6.59 -2.21
N ILE A 42 -4.81 6.86 -2.40
CA ILE A 42 -3.73 6.17 -1.72
C ILE A 42 -3.41 6.88 -0.42
N VAL A 43 -3.49 6.15 0.69
CA VAL A 43 -3.23 6.69 2.02
C VAL A 43 -1.73 6.71 2.32
N LYS A 44 -1.01 5.64 1.95
CA LYS A 44 0.40 5.49 2.28
C LYS A 44 1.06 4.43 1.41
N LEU A 45 2.34 4.62 1.13
CA LEU A 45 3.16 3.63 0.43
C LEU A 45 4.13 2.99 1.42
N TYR A 46 4.37 1.70 1.24
CA TYR A 46 5.36 0.94 2.00
C TYR A 46 6.35 0.33 1.03
N SER A 47 7.63 0.52 1.26
CA SER A 47 8.65 0.04 0.34
C SER A 47 9.82 -0.61 1.07
N ALA A 48 10.17 -1.83 0.64
CA ALA A 48 11.36 -2.54 1.10
C ALA A 48 12.50 -2.42 0.07
N SER A 49 12.25 -1.77 -1.06
CA SER A 49 13.23 -1.61 -2.13
C SER A 49 13.26 -0.15 -2.57
N GLU A 50 14.25 0.20 -3.40
CA GLU A 50 14.30 1.53 -3.98
C GLU A 50 13.13 1.72 -4.93
N LEU A 51 12.43 2.85 -4.77
CA LEU A 51 11.34 3.21 -5.67
C LEU A 51 11.89 3.98 -6.86
N GLU A 52 11.24 3.81 -8.01
CA GLU A 52 11.55 4.62 -9.17
C GLU A 52 11.25 6.08 -8.88
N GLU A 53 12.05 6.96 -9.44
CA GLU A 53 11.91 8.41 -9.23
C GLU A 53 10.51 8.90 -9.62
N SER A 54 9.94 8.34 -10.68
CA SER A 54 8.59 8.68 -11.13
C SER A 54 7.53 8.40 -10.06
N ILE A 55 7.68 7.30 -9.32
CA ILE A 55 6.76 6.94 -8.25
C ILE A 55 6.94 7.89 -7.06
N ILE A 56 8.19 8.19 -6.70
CA ILE A 56 8.49 9.11 -5.60
C ILE A 56 7.92 10.50 -5.92
N THR A 57 8.14 10.99 -7.14
CA THR A 57 7.63 12.29 -7.57
C THR A 57 6.11 12.35 -7.52
N ALA A 58 5.44 11.33 -8.05
CA ALA A 58 3.98 11.27 -8.05
C ALA A 58 3.42 11.21 -6.62
N ALA A 59 4.05 10.42 -5.75
CA ALA A 59 3.64 10.33 -4.35
C ALA A 59 3.78 11.68 -3.65
N ASN A 60 4.90 12.39 -3.90
CA ASN A 60 5.12 13.72 -3.32
C ASN A 60 4.11 14.73 -3.83
N ASP A 61 3.78 14.69 -5.13
CA ASP A 61 2.79 15.58 -5.73
C ASP A 61 1.41 15.40 -5.09
N HIS A 62 1.07 14.19 -4.72
CA HIS A 62 -0.20 13.88 -4.09
C HIS A 62 -0.13 13.89 -2.56
N LYS A 63 1.03 14.26 -1.99
CA LYS A 63 1.28 14.31 -0.55
C LYS A 63 1.06 12.97 0.14
N ILE A 64 1.44 11.90 -0.52
CA ILE A 64 1.34 10.54 0.00
C ILE A 64 2.63 10.18 0.73
N PRO A 65 2.57 9.84 2.03
CA PRO A 65 3.78 9.45 2.76
C PRO A 65 4.31 8.10 2.28
N ILE A 66 5.64 7.96 2.30
CA ILE A 66 6.32 6.72 1.95
C ILE A 66 7.06 6.25 3.19
N GLU A 67 6.78 5.03 3.61
CA GLU A 67 7.49 4.42 4.73
C GLU A 67 8.40 3.31 4.22
N ASN A 68 9.68 3.36 4.60
CA ASN A 68 10.61 2.29 4.29
C ASN A 68 10.42 1.17 5.30
N VAL A 69 10.30 -0.06 4.81
CA VAL A 69 10.15 -1.26 5.63
C VAL A 69 11.20 -2.27 5.19
N ASP A 70 11.53 -3.24 6.04
CA ASP A 70 12.43 -4.29 5.62
C ASP A 70 11.67 -5.37 4.83
N GLU A 71 12.42 -6.23 4.13
CA GLU A 71 11.84 -7.28 3.30
C GLU A 71 10.97 -8.24 4.10
N ARG A 72 11.37 -8.56 5.32
CA ARG A 72 10.62 -9.44 6.20
C ARG A 72 9.24 -8.87 6.52
N LEU A 73 9.19 -7.58 6.81
CA LEU A 73 7.94 -6.89 7.12
C LEU A 73 7.06 -6.79 5.88
N ALA A 74 7.65 -6.43 4.72
CA ALA A 74 6.92 -6.37 3.46
C ALA A 74 6.29 -7.72 3.14
N GLN A 75 7.04 -8.81 3.33
CA GLN A 75 6.53 -10.16 3.11
C GLN A 75 5.39 -10.51 4.07
N LYS A 76 5.50 -10.06 5.32
CA LYS A 76 4.49 -10.32 6.34
C LYS A 76 3.14 -9.67 6.03
N ILE A 77 3.16 -8.45 5.49
CA ILE A 77 1.93 -7.73 5.15
C ILE A 77 1.46 -8.01 3.72
N SER A 78 2.30 -8.67 2.90
CA SER A 78 1.95 -9.05 1.54
C SER A 78 1.03 -10.27 1.53
N SER A 79 0.15 -10.34 0.53
CA SER A 79 -0.70 -11.51 0.31
C SER A 79 -0.09 -12.49 -0.70
N THR A 80 1.05 -12.14 -1.29
CA THR A 80 1.68 -12.98 -2.32
C THR A 80 2.88 -13.73 -1.79
N VAL A 81 3.21 -14.84 -2.46
CA VAL A 81 4.38 -15.67 -2.13
C VAL A 81 5.67 -14.99 -2.54
N SER A 82 5.61 -14.19 -3.60
CA SER A 82 6.77 -13.45 -4.11
C SER A 82 6.47 -11.96 -4.13
N PRO A 83 6.57 -11.30 -2.98
CA PRO A 83 6.24 -9.88 -2.90
C PRO A 83 7.22 -9.03 -3.70
N SER A 84 6.70 -7.99 -4.33
CA SER A 84 7.51 -7.04 -5.09
C SER A 84 8.33 -6.11 -4.20
N GLY A 85 8.03 -6.09 -2.92
CA GLY A 85 8.65 -5.17 -1.97
C GLY A 85 7.99 -3.80 -1.89
N VAL A 86 6.93 -3.58 -2.67
CA VAL A 86 6.20 -2.30 -2.67
C VAL A 86 4.72 -2.55 -2.51
N LEU A 87 4.12 -1.89 -1.50
CA LEU A 87 2.69 -2.00 -1.21
C LEU A 87 2.10 -0.61 -1.05
N ALA A 88 0.81 -0.49 -1.33
CA ALA A 88 0.09 0.76 -1.10
C ALA A 88 -1.20 0.47 -0.34
N LEU A 89 -1.44 1.28 0.68
CA LEU A 89 -2.70 1.26 1.42
C LEU A 89 -3.64 2.26 0.75
N CYS A 90 -4.78 1.79 0.30
CA CYS A 90 -5.76 2.61 -0.41
C CYS A 90 -7.07 2.66 0.35
N SER A 91 -7.78 3.78 0.22
CA SER A 91 -9.13 3.90 0.75
C SER A 91 -10.14 3.43 -0.29
N ILE A 92 -11.18 2.74 0.17
CA ILE A 92 -12.30 2.35 -0.69
C ILE A 92 -13.15 3.59 -0.91
N PRO A 93 -13.44 3.98 -2.17
CA PRO A 93 -14.28 5.15 -2.42
C PRO A 93 -15.67 4.97 -1.82
N LYS A 94 -16.19 6.05 -1.23
CA LYS A 94 -17.55 6.05 -0.73
C LYS A 94 -18.52 6.02 -1.90
N LYS A 95 -19.47 5.10 -1.85
CA LYS A 95 -20.58 5.11 -2.80
C LYS A 95 -21.61 6.11 -2.30
N ASP A 96 -21.92 7.04 -3.11
CA ASP A 96 -23.03 7.94 -2.84
C ASP A 96 -24.37 7.22 -3.10
#